data_05ffa27872502073036d97bfd06d20c7
#
_entry.id   05ffa27872502073036d97bfd06d20c7
#
_cell.length_a   1.000
_cell.length_b   1.000
_cell.length_c   1.000
_cell.angle_alpha   90.00
_cell.angle_beta   90.00
_cell.angle_gamma   90.00
#
_symmetry.space_group_name_H-M   'P 1'
#
loop_
_entity.id
_entity.type
_entity.pdbx_description
1 polymer ?
#
loop_
_entity_poly.entity_id
_entity_poly.type
_entity_poly.pdbx_seq_one_letter_code
_entity_poly.pdbx_strand_id
1 'polypeptide(L)'
;MLETRGFPAGHPFHNVRAMPSDVPLPPIYLLGSSDYSAQLAGHIGAAFSFAHHFANFDAVEAMRLYRDNFKPSPAHARPYAILATHVVCADTDQEAERLAATVDLNIVRRAKGEFLPLASPEDAAIYDYSPVDRTRIAQNRTRLSVGSPNTVKAKLMPLIETTKADELMVTTMLFDHAARKRSYELLAKAFA
;
A
#
# COMPACT_ATOMS: atom_id res chain seq x y z
N MET A 1 1.94 0.31 -26.77
CA MET A 1 2.76 -0.91 -26.61
C MET A 1 1.98 -2.04 -25.93
N LEU A 2 1.38 -1.84 -24.75
CA LEU A 2 0.68 -2.94 -24.05
C LEU A 2 -0.49 -3.51 -24.87
N GLU A 3 -1.34 -2.67 -25.45
CA GLU A 3 -2.51 -3.11 -26.25
C GLU A 3 -2.10 -3.82 -27.55
N THR A 4 -1.05 -3.33 -28.21
CA THR A 4 -0.57 -3.89 -29.49
C THR A 4 0.57 -4.90 -29.31
N ARG A 5 1.04 -5.09 -28.06
CA ARG A 5 2.18 -5.93 -27.66
C ARG A 5 3.48 -5.61 -28.34
N GLY A 6 3.60 -4.45 -28.92
CA GLY A 6 4.81 -3.96 -29.58
C GLY A 6 4.71 -2.51 -29.96
N PHE A 7 5.79 -2.00 -30.48
CA PHE A 7 5.86 -0.65 -31.03
C PHE A 7 5.58 -0.66 -32.54
N PRO A 8 5.09 0.46 -33.12
CA PRO A 8 4.89 0.58 -34.57
C PRO A 8 6.18 0.36 -35.35
N ALA A 9 6.06 -0.03 -36.62
CA ALA A 9 7.19 -0.08 -37.53
C ALA A 9 7.87 1.31 -37.61
N GLY A 10 9.21 1.34 -37.58
CA GLY A 10 10.01 2.57 -37.54
C GLY A 10 10.26 3.17 -36.17
N HIS A 11 9.61 2.67 -35.10
CA HIS A 11 9.95 3.09 -33.73
C HIS A 11 11.31 2.54 -33.29
N PRO A 12 12.17 3.29 -32.55
CA PRO A 12 13.49 2.80 -32.11
C PRO A 12 13.42 1.45 -31.36
N PHE A 13 12.32 1.18 -30.67
CA PHE A 13 12.10 -0.05 -29.92
C PHE A 13 11.14 -1.04 -30.61
N HIS A 14 11.03 -1.01 -31.96
CA HIS A 14 10.09 -1.88 -32.70
C HIS A 14 10.33 -3.39 -32.48
N ASN A 15 11.56 -3.78 -32.09
CA ASN A 15 11.91 -5.16 -31.75
C ASN A 15 11.49 -5.57 -30.31
N VAL A 16 11.12 -4.61 -29.45
CA VAL A 16 10.67 -4.89 -28.09
C VAL A 16 9.21 -5.32 -28.12
N ARG A 17 8.90 -6.50 -27.60
CA ARG A 17 7.56 -7.07 -27.54
C ARG A 17 7.21 -7.48 -26.12
N ALA A 18 5.95 -7.31 -25.76
CA ALA A 18 5.43 -7.87 -24.51
C ALA A 18 5.21 -9.40 -24.67
N MET A 19 5.71 -10.16 -23.73
CA MET A 19 5.62 -11.63 -23.73
C MET A 19 4.91 -12.11 -22.45
N PRO A 20 4.22 -13.26 -22.51
CA PRO A 20 3.92 -14.09 -23.70
C PRO A 20 2.94 -13.40 -24.65
N SER A 21 3.06 -13.65 -25.95
CA SER A 21 2.30 -12.96 -26.99
C SER A 21 0.89 -13.49 -27.21
N ASP A 22 0.63 -14.69 -26.76
CA ASP A 22 -0.58 -15.49 -27.04
C ASP A 22 -1.59 -15.51 -25.88
N VAL A 23 -1.33 -14.77 -24.81
CA VAL A 23 -2.26 -14.65 -23.66
C VAL A 23 -2.83 -13.23 -23.56
N PRO A 24 -4.08 -13.05 -23.10
CA PRO A 24 -4.65 -11.72 -22.88
C PRO A 24 -3.86 -10.97 -21.81
N LEU A 25 -3.80 -9.62 -21.91
CA LEU A 25 -3.23 -8.80 -20.85
C LEU A 25 -4.09 -8.93 -19.58
N PRO A 26 -3.44 -9.03 -18.41
CA PRO A 26 -4.18 -8.95 -17.15
C PRO A 26 -4.78 -7.55 -16.97
N PRO A 27 -5.77 -7.38 -16.08
CA PRO A 27 -6.22 -6.05 -15.68
C PRO A 27 -5.06 -5.19 -15.18
N ILE A 28 -5.00 -3.93 -15.62
CA ILE A 28 -3.91 -3.02 -15.30
C ILE A 28 -4.40 -1.98 -14.30
N TYR A 29 -3.66 -1.83 -13.18
CA TYR A 29 -3.89 -0.84 -12.15
C TYR A 29 -2.72 0.12 -12.09
N LEU A 30 -2.99 1.43 -12.09
CA LEU A 30 -1.94 2.43 -11.86
C LEU A 30 -1.71 2.57 -10.35
N LEU A 31 -0.50 2.25 -9.89
CA LEU A 31 -0.10 2.45 -8.51
C LEU A 31 0.58 3.80 -8.35
N GLY A 32 0.20 4.55 -7.32
CA GLY A 32 0.84 5.81 -7.00
C GLY A 32 0.60 6.29 -5.58
N SER A 33 1.30 7.36 -5.18
CA SER A 33 1.25 7.94 -3.84
C SER A 33 1.18 9.48 -3.85
N SER A 34 0.82 10.07 -4.99
CA SER A 34 0.79 11.51 -5.21
C SER A 34 -0.47 11.96 -5.96
N ASP A 35 -0.69 13.26 -5.96
CA ASP A 35 -1.70 13.95 -6.78
C ASP A 35 -1.50 13.70 -8.28
N TYR A 36 -0.26 13.74 -8.76
CA TYR A 36 0.06 13.48 -10.17
C TYR A 36 -0.41 12.08 -10.60
N SER A 37 -0.11 11.04 -9.82
CA SER A 37 -0.51 9.68 -10.17
C SER A 37 -2.03 9.49 -10.16
N ALA A 38 -2.73 10.16 -9.24
CA ALA A 38 -4.18 10.17 -9.15
C ALA A 38 -4.83 10.82 -10.38
N GLN A 39 -4.35 12.01 -10.76
CA GLN A 39 -4.83 12.71 -11.94
C GLN A 39 -4.52 11.93 -13.24
N LEU A 40 -3.32 11.37 -13.36
CA LEU A 40 -2.94 10.56 -14.52
C LEU A 40 -3.85 9.35 -14.68
N ALA A 41 -4.09 8.59 -13.59
CA ALA A 41 -5.00 7.44 -13.61
C ALA A 41 -6.41 7.85 -14.08
N GLY A 42 -6.92 8.95 -13.57
CA GLY A 42 -8.21 9.52 -13.99
C GLY A 42 -8.22 9.89 -15.49
N HIS A 43 -7.22 10.61 -15.96
CA HIS A 43 -7.14 11.05 -17.35
C HIS A 43 -7.07 9.92 -18.37
N ILE A 44 -6.36 8.84 -18.04
CA ILE A 44 -6.26 7.67 -18.94
C ILE A 44 -7.36 6.63 -18.72
N GLY A 45 -8.26 6.85 -17.76
CA GLY A 45 -9.37 5.94 -17.45
C GLY A 45 -8.89 4.58 -16.91
N ALA A 46 -7.81 4.55 -16.14
CA ALA A 46 -7.30 3.36 -15.51
C ALA A 46 -7.86 3.16 -14.10
N ALA A 47 -7.88 1.93 -13.61
CA ALA A 47 -8.04 1.67 -12.17
C ALA A 47 -6.85 2.23 -11.40
N PHE A 48 -7.07 2.74 -10.19
CA PHE A 48 -6.05 3.41 -9.40
C PHE A 48 -5.86 2.75 -8.04
N SER A 49 -4.62 2.48 -7.67
CA SER A 49 -4.25 2.02 -6.34
C SER A 49 -3.41 3.09 -5.64
N PHE A 50 -3.95 3.66 -4.57
CA PHE A 50 -3.22 4.67 -3.78
C PHE A 50 -2.44 4.01 -2.65
N ALA A 51 -1.12 4.16 -2.68
CA ALA A 51 -0.21 3.57 -1.71
C ALA A 51 -0.11 4.44 -0.44
N HIS A 52 -1.17 4.49 0.37
CA HIS A 52 -1.28 5.32 1.58
C HIS A 52 -0.13 5.09 2.57
N HIS A 53 0.34 3.86 2.71
CA HIS A 53 1.35 3.46 3.70
C HIS A 53 2.73 4.14 3.54
N PHE A 54 3.03 4.75 2.40
CA PHE A 54 4.25 5.55 2.21
C PHE A 54 4.00 6.89 1.51
N ALA A 55 2.74 7.27 1.31
CA ALA A 55 2.40 8.52 0.67
C ALA A 55 2.73 9.73 1.57
N ASN A 56 3.19 10.80 0.93
CA ASN A 56 3.29 12.12 1.56
C ASN A 56 2.13 13.04 1.16
N PHE A 57 1.13 12.50 0.48
CA PHE A 57 -0.07 13.19 0.03
C PHE A 57 -1.31 12.59 0.72
N ASP A 58 -2.33 13.40 0.93
CA ASP A 58 -3.56 12.96 1.59
C ASP A 58 -4.34 11.97 0.74
N ALA A 59 -4.79 10.86 1.35
CA ALA A 59 -5.48 9.78 0.65
C ALA A 59 -6.87 10.19 0.15
N VAL A 60 -7.60 10.99 0.93
CA VAL A 60 -8.95 11.45 0.57
C VAL A 60 -8.86 12.38 -0.63
N GLU A 61 -7.92 13.31 -0.59
CA GLU A 61 -7.67 14.25 -1.68
C GLU A 61 -7.20 13.53 -2.96
N ALA A 62 -6.28 12.56 -2.84
CA ALA A 62 -5.84 11.75 -3.98
C ALA A 62 -7.01 11.01 -4.65
N MET A 63 -7.85 10.35 -3.84
CA MET A 63 -9.00 9.62 -4.36
C MET A 63 -10.08 10.54 -4.94
N ARG A 64 -10.22 11.76 -4.41
CA ARG A 64 -11.07 12.81 -4.97
C ARG A 64 -10.54 13.25 -6.34
N LEU A 65 -9.27 13.63 -6.43
CA LEU A 65 -8.62 14.03 -7.68
C LEU A 65 -8.70 12.95 -8.75
N TYR A 66 -8.51 11.69 -8.38
CA TYR A 66 -8.69 10.57 -9.30
C TYR A 66 -10.09 10.55 -9.91
N ARG A 67 -11.14 10.63 -9.08
CA ARG A 67 -12.53 10.57 -9.54
C ARG A 67 -12.94 11.80 -10.35
N ASP A 68 -12.53 13.00 -9.90
CA ASP A 68 -12.86 14.26 -10.58
C ASP A 68 -12.27 14.34 -12.00
N ASN A 69 -11.12 13.70 -12.21
CA ASN A 69 -10.43 13.66 -13.50
C ASN A 69 -10.73 12.40 -14.32
N PHE A 70 -11.56 11.48 -13.82
CA PHE A 70 -11.80 10.20 -14.48
C PHE A 70 -12.52 10.36 -15.82
N LYS A 71 -11.92 9.77 -16.86
CA LYS A 71 -12.49 9.65 -18.20
C LYS A 71 -12.75 8.18 -18.49
N PRO A 72 -13.98 7.78 -18.82
CA PRO A 72 -14.26 6.40 -19.18
C PRO A 72 -13.34 5.88 -20.28
N SER A 73 -12.92 4.64 -20.15
CA SER A 73 -12.06 3.95 -21.13
C SER A 73 -12.67 2.59 -21.50
N PRO A 74 -12.17 1.92 -22.54
CA PRO A 74 -12.62 0.56 -22.88
C PRO A 74 -12.42 -0.44 -21.74
N ALA A 75 -11.44 -0.22 -20.84
CA ALA A 75 -11.18 -1.08 -19.70
C ALA A 75 -12.10 -0.78 -18.49
N HIS A 76 -12.47 0.49 -18.29
CA HIS A 76 -13.23 0.93 -17.12
C HIS A 76 -14.28 1.99 -17.51
N ALA A 77 -15.57 1.65 -17.40
CA ALA A 77 -16.66 2.60 -17.61
C ALA A 77 -16.84 3.57 -16.42
N ARG A 78 -16.32 3.23 -15.25
CA ARG A 78 -16.37 4.02 -14.00
C ARG A 78 -15.08 3.90 -13.22
N PRO A 79 -14.76 4.86 -12.32
CA PRO A 79 -13.61 4.76 -11.46
C PRO A 79 -13.61 3.47 -10.63
N TYR A 80 -12.43 2.87 -10.45
CA TYR A 80 -12.20 1.77 -9.52
C TYR A 80 -10.95 2.07 -8.70
N ALA A 81 -11.10 2.21 -7.40
CA ALA A 81 -10.06 2.71 -6.50
C ALA A 81 -9.70 1.69 -5.42
N ILE A 82 -8.42 1.38 -5.31
CA ILE A 82 -7.83 0.55 -4.26
C ILE A 82 -7.09 1.43 -3.26
N LEU A 83 -7.40 1.28 -1.97
CA LEU A 83 -6.61 1.87 -0.90
C LEU A 83 -5.59 0.85 -0.39
N ALA A 84 -4.30 1.10 -0.64
CA ALA A 84 -3.24 0.23 -0.15
C ALA A 84 -2.66 0.78 1.16
N THR A 85 -2.70 -0.02 2.22
CA THR A 85 -2.29 0.36 3.58
C THR A 85 -1.36 -0.67 4.23
N HIS A 86 -0.69 -0.25 5.31
CA HIS A 86 0.15 -1.13 6.12
C HIS A 86 -0.55 -1.43 7.45
N VAL A 87 -0.65 -2.71 7.79
CA VAL A 87 -1.35 -3.16 9.00
C VAL A 87 -0.50 -4.18 9.74
N VAL A 88 -0.51 -4.10 11.06
CA VAL A 88 -0.07 -5.15 11.98
C VAL A 88 -1.25 -5.52 12.87
N CYS A 89 -1.82 -6.70 12.60
CA CYS A 89 -2.96 -7.21 13.36
C CYS A 89 -2.55 -8.46 14.14
N ALA A 90 -2.91 -8.51 15.42
CA ALA A 90 -2.70 -9.68 16.28
C ALA A 90 -3.96 -9.97 17.11
N ASP A 91 -3.98 -11.07 17.86
CA ASP A 91 -5.16 -11.45 18.67
C ASP A 91 -5.47 -10.41 19.77
N THR A 92 -4.48 -9.64 20.22
CA THR A 92 -4.61 -8.53 21.17
C THR A 92 -3.87 -7.28 20.72
N ASP A 93 -4.28 -6.11 21.20
CA ASP A 93 -3.60 -4.84 20.93
C ASP A 93 -2.17 -4.85 21.48
N GLN A 94 -1.94 -5.44 22.64
CA GLN A 94 -0.61 -5.55 23.24
C GLN A 94 0.34 -6.37 22.36
N GLU A 95 -0.10 -7.51 21.86
CA GLU A 95 0.73 -8.33 20.97
C GLU A 95 0.97 -7.64 19.63
N ALA A 96 -0.02 -6.97 19.07
CA ALA A 96 0.14 -6.19 17.84
C ALA A 96 1.19 -5.08 18.01
N GLU A 97 1.20 -4.36 19.13
CA GLU A 97 2.20 -3.34 19.44
C GLU A 97 3.61 -3.95 19.61
N ARG A 98 3.72 -5.10 20.29
CA ARG A 98 5.00 -5.82 20.39
C ARG A 98 5.55 -6.18 19.00
N LEU A 99 4.72 -6.75 18.15
CA LEU A 99 5.08 -7.13 16.78
C LEU A 99 5.44 -5.91 15.90
N ALA A 100 4.73 -4.80 16.07
CA ALA A 100 4.96 -3.58 15.29
C ALA A 100 6.31 -2.91 15.58
N ALA A 101 6.97 -3.22 16.70
CA ALA A 101 8.32 -2.76 16.99
C ALA A 101 9.33 -3.13 15.88
N THR A 102 9.14 -4.27 15.22
CA THR A 102 9.91 -4.68 14.03
C THR A 102 9.83 -3.64 12.91
N VAL A 103 8.63 -3.10 12.65
CA VAL A 103 8.40 -2.07 11.63
C VAL A 103 9.07 -0.76 12.02
N ASP A 104 8.98 -0.38 13.30
CA ASP A 104 9.59 0.84 13.81
C ASP A 104 11.10 0.83 13.66
N LEU A 105 11.76 -0.26 14.05
CA LEU A 105 13.21 -0.38 13.88
C LEU A 105 13.60 -0.40 12.40
N ASN A 106 12.83 -1.07 11.54
CA ASN A 106 13.11 -1.08 10.11
C ASN A 106 13.05 0.32 9.49
N ILE A 107 12.08 1.17 9.87
CA ILE A 107 11.97 2.56 9.41
C ILE A 107 13.18 3.39 9.87
N VAL A 108 13.62 3.20 11.10
CA VAL A 108 14.80 3.88 11.63
C VAL A 108 16.07 3.47 10.89
N ARG A 109 16.31 2.18 10.73
CA ARG A 109 17.47 1.63 10.01
C ARG A 109 17.52 2.11 8.57
N ARG A 110 16.41 2.03 7.84
CA ARG A 110 16.32 2.53 6.44
C ARG A 110 16.67 4.01 6.33
N ALA A 111 16.23 4.81 7.27
CA ALA A 111 16.55 6.23 7.28
C ALA A 111 18.02 6.55 7.57
N LYS A 112 18.73 5.62 8.22
CA LYS A 112 20.19 5.67 8.43
C LYS A 112 20.97 5.03 7.28
N GLY A 113 20.29 4.54 6.23
CA GLY A 113 20.91 3.84 5.11
C GLY A 113 21.25 2.37 5.40
N GLU A 114 20.73 1.81 6.48
CA GLU A 114 20.97 0.44 6.92
C GLU A 114 19.90 -0.49 6.31
N PHE A 115 20.24 -1.21 5.26
CA PHE A 115 19.33 -2.16 4.57
C PHE A 115 19.56 -3.59 5.11
N LEU A 116 19.20 -3.78 6.38
CA LEU A 116 19.32 -5.05 7.08
C LEU A 116 18.01 -5.87 7.01
N PRO A 117 18.04 -7.19 7.24
CA PRO A 117 16.86 -7.98 7.48
C PRO A 117 16.00 -7.40 8.62
N LEU A 118 14.70 -7.71 8.61
CA LEU A 118 13.81 -7.30 9.71
C LEU A 118 14.35 -7.83 11.04
N ALA A 119 14.39 -6.97 12.03
CA ALA A 119 14.78 -7.35 13.40
C ALA A 119 13.62 -8.07 14.11
N SER A 120 13.94 -8.89 15.10
CA SER A 120 12.93 -9.43 16.01
C SER A 120 12.28 -8.32 16.85
N PRO A 121 11.09 -8.52 17.40
CA PRO A 121 10.50 -7.59 18.36
C PRO A 121 11.38 -7.38 19.59
N GLU A 122 12.10 -8.40 20.03
CA GLU A 122 13.03 -8.37 21.16
C GLU A 122 14.24 -7.48 20.85
N ASP A 123 14.85 -7.61 19.68
CA ASP A 123 15.93 -6.73 19.23
C ASP A 123 15.46 -5.29 19.09
N ALA A 124 14.25 -5.10 18.59
CA ALA A 124 13.66 -3.76 18.47
C ALA A 124 13.38 -3.11 19.83
N ALA A 125 13.00 -3.91 20.84
CA ALA A 125 12.70 -3.41 22.18
C ALA A 125 13.94 -2.90 22.92
N ILE A 126 15.12 -3.47 22.67
CA ILE A 126 16.39 -3.08 23.33
C ILE A 126 17.20 -2.06 22.51
N TYR A 127 16.74 -1.68 21.32
CA TYR A 127 17.43 -0.71 20.48
C TYR A 127 17.41 0.69 21.10
N ASP A 128 18.54 1.38 21.10
CA ASP A 128 18.65 2.74 21.65
C ASP A 128 18.16 3.79 20.65
N TYR A 129 16.88 4.08 20.73
CA TYR A 129 16.22 5.08 19.86
C TYR A 129 16.54 6.50 20.29
N SER A 130 17.20 7.26 19.41
CA SER A 130 17.37 8.70 19.60
C SER A 130 16.03 9.46 19.54
N PRO A 131 15.97 10.73 20.00
CA PRO A 131 14.78 11.57 19.87
C PRO A 131 14.31 11.71 18.41
N VAL A 132 15.24 11.78 17.46
CA VAL A 132 14.94 11.86 16.02
C VAL A 132 14.31 10.56 15.52
N ASP A 133 14.79 9.40 15.99
CA ASP A 133 14.22 8.10 15.65
C ASP A 133 12.77 7.99 16.15
N ARG A 134 12.51 8.41 17.39
CA ARG A 134 11.16 8.42 17.98
C ARG A 134 10.19 9.32 17.20
N THR A 135 10.64 10.50 16.76
CA THR A 135 9.84 11.38 15.91
C THR A 135 9.48 10.71 14.58
N ARG A 136 10.45 10.04 13.96
CA ARG A 136 10.25 9.31 12.71
C ARG A 136 9.27 8.16 12.86
N ILE A 137 9.39 7.40 13.95
CA ILE A 137 8.45 6.33 14.30
C ILE A 137 7.03 6.90 14.43
N ALA A 138 6.86 7.99 15.20
CA ALA A 138 5.56 8.63 15.38
C ALA A 138 4.93 9.06 14.06
N GLN A 139 5.72 9.65 13.16
CA GLN A 139 5.26 10.01 11.80
C GLN A 139 4.85 8.79 10.97
N ASN A 140 5.63 7.70 11.01
CA ASN A 140 5.26 6.48 10.29
C ASN A 140 3.99 5.85 10.86
N ARG A 141 3.81 5.88 12.18
CA ARG A 141 2.66 5.30 12.89
C ARG A 141 1.33 5.97 12.52
N THR A 142 1.33 7.18 11.97
CA THR A 142 0.09 7.81 11.45
C THR A 142 -0.50 7.08 10.24
N ARG A 143 0.32 6.28 9.53
CA ARG A 143 -0.05 5.52 8.33
C ARG A 143 0.02 4.01 8.52
N LEU A 144 0.33 3.56 9.73
CA LEU A 144 0.40 2.16 10.13
C LEU A 144 -0.76 1.84 11.09
N SER A 145 -1.66 0.96 10.69
CA SER A 145 -2.72 0.49 11.57
C SER A 145 -2.24 -0.71 12.39
N VAL A 146 -2.19 -0.53 13.71
CA VAL A 146 -1.75 -1.57 14.66
C VAL A 146 -2.85 -1.85 15.66
N GLY A 147 -3.10 -3.12 15.95
CA GLY A 147 -4.06 -3.53 16.99
C GLY A 147 -4.70 -4.89 16.76
N SER A 148 -5.64 -5.21 17.61
CA SER A 148 -6.57 -6.34 17.45
C SER A 148 -7.48 -6.13 16.23
N PRO A 149 -8.21 -7.15 15.76
CA PRO A 149 -9.12 -7.01 14.62
C PRO A 149 -10.11 -5.86 14.78
N ASN A 150 -10.68 -5.69 15.97
CA ASN A 150 -11.62 -4.60 16.25
C ASN A 150 -10.96 -3.23 16.20
N THR A 151 -9.78 -3.09 16.78
CA THR A 151 -9.00 -1.85 16.78
C THR A 151 -8.59 -1.46 15.37
N VAL A 152 -8.10 -2.41 14.58
CA VAL A 152 -7.71 -2.17 13.18
C VAL A 152 -8.92 -1.79 12.34
N LYS A 153 -10.04 -2.50 12.47
CA LYS A 153 -11.28 -2.17 11.75
C LYS A 153 -11.77 -0.77 12.10
N ALA A 154 -11.80 -0.42 13.38
CA ALA A 154 -12.19 0.92 13.82
C ALA A 154 -11.29 2.05 13.26
N LYS A 155 -9.99 1.79 13.06
CA LYS A 155 -9.05 2.74 12.45
C LYS A 155 -9.22 2.86 10.93
N LEU A 156 -9.49 1.76 10.24
CA LEU A 156 -9.54 1.73 8.78
C LEU A 156 -10.90 2.12 8.19
N MET A 157 -12.01 1.80 8.86
CA MET A 157 -13.34 2.08 8.33
C MET A 157 -13.58 3.55 7.98
N PRO A 158 -13.25 4.53 8.83
CA PRO A 158 -13.41 5.94 8.47
C PRO A 158 -12.60 6.34 7.24
N LEU A 159 -11.39 5.79 7.08
CA LEU A 159 -10.54 6.06 5.93
C LEU A 159 -11.12 5.43 4.65
N ILE A 160 -11.62 4.20 4.71
CA ILE A 160 -12.28 3.51 3.59
C ILE A 160 -13.52 4.30 3.14
N GLU A 161 -14.36 4.73 4.09
CA GLU A 161 -15.59 5.48 3.82
C GLU A 161 -15.29 6.85 3.19
N THR A 162 -14.34 7.60 3.75
CA THR A 162 -14.00 8.94 3.24
C THR A 162 -13.28 8.90 1.90
N THR A 163 -12.42 7.91 1.68
CA THR A 163 -11.76 7.70 0.39
C THR A 163 -12.68 7.06 -0.65
N LYS A 164 -13.82 6.49 -0.22
CA LYS A 164 -14.74 5.72 -1.09
C LYS A 164 -13.98 4.62 -1.86
N ALA A 165 -13.01 3.98 -1.23
CA ALA A 165 -12.25 2.90 -1.85
C ALA A 165 -13.15 1.70 -2.15
N ASP A 166 -13.04 1.16 -3.36
CA ASP A 166 -13.78 -0.04 -3.78
C ASP A 166 -13.13 -1.31 -3.20
N GLU A 167 -11.82 -1.24 -2.91
CA GLU A 167 -11.04 -2.35 -2.38
C GLU A 167 -9.98 -1.85 -1.39
N LEU A 168 -9.74 -2.64 -0.33
CA LEU A 168 -8.65 -2.45 0.62
C LEU A 168 -7.55 -3.47 0.35
N MET A 169 -6.37 -3.00 -0.02
CA MET A 169 -5.17 -3.83 -0.14
C MET A 169 -4.29 -3.66 1.10
N VAL A 170 -3.92 -4.76 1.73
CA VAL A 170 -3.14 -4.72 2.97
C VAL A 170 -1.76 -5.34 2.76
N THR A 171 -0.73 -4.63 3.24
CA THR A 171 0.61 -5.20 3.43
C THR A 171 0.90 -5.36 4.91
N THR A 172 1.63 -6.42 5.27
CA THR A 172 2.05 -6.69 6.65
C THR A 172 3.54 -7.07 6.65
N MET A 173 4.36 -6.29 7.32
CA MET A 173 5.80 -6.54 7.48
C MET A 173 6.08 -6.96 8.91
N LEU A 174 6.30 -8.25 9.14
CA LEU A 174 6.61 -8.81 10.45
C LEU A 174 7.81 -9.75 10.34
N PHE A 175 8.62 -9.81 11.41
CA PHE A 175 9.78 -10.70 11.50
C PHE A 175 9.35 -12.16 11.46
N ASP A 176 8.39 -12.55 12.30
CA ASP A 176 7.88 -13.90 12.37
C ASP A 176 6.87 -14.19 11.26
N HIS A 177 7.10 -15.25 10.50
CA HIS A 177 6.24 -15.62 9.37
C HIS A 177 4.87 -16.14 9.81
N ALA A 178 4.78 -16.85 10.94
CA ALA A 178 3.52 -17.35 11.46
C ALA A 178 2.64 -16.19 11.95
N ALA A 179 3.23 -15.22 12.67
CA ALA A 179 2.55 -13.99 13.08
C ALA A 179 2.06 -13.18 11.87
N ARG A 180 2.87 -13.11 10.78
CA ARG A 180 2.45 -12.43 9.55
C ARG A 180 1.25 -13.11 8.90
N LYS A 181 1.24 -14.43 8.80
CA LYS A 181 0.07 -15.18 8.29
C LYS A 181 -1.15 -14.98 9.19
N ARG A 182 -0.96 -15.05 10.51
CA ARG A 182 -2.03 -14.82 11.48
C ARG A 182 -2.64 -13.44 11.34
N SER A 183 -1.83 -12.40 11.10
CA SER A 183 -2.31 -11.04 10.85
C SER A 183 -3.27 -10.99 9.66
N TYR A 184 -2.93 -11.62 8.53
CA TYR A 184 -3.83 -11.68 7.37
C TYR A 184 -5.11 -12.49 7.64
N GLU A 185 -5.02 -13.60 8.36
CA GLU A 185 -6.21 -14.41 8.73
C GLU A 185 -7.19 -13.61 9.60
N LEU A 186 -6.67 -12.87 10.57
CA LEU A 186 -7.47 -12.01 11.45
C LEU A 186 -8.14 -10.89 10.67
N LEU A 187 -7.41 -10.23 9.76
CA LEU A 187 -7.95 -9.18 8.91
C LEU A 187 -9.02 -9.71 7.96
N ALA A 188 -8.77 -10.84 7.29
CA ALA A 188 -9.78 -11.44 6.41
C ALA A 188 -11.10 -11.71 7.14
N LYS A 189 -11.04 -12.24 8.39
CA LYS A 189 -12.24 -12.47 9.21
C LYS A 189 -12.91 -11.16 9.66
N ALA A 190 -12.14 -10.11 9.92
CA ALA A 190 -12.70 -8.84 10.40
C ALA A 190 -13.43 -8.06 9.31
N PHE A 191 -13.04 -8.25 8.03
CA PHE A 191 -13.61 -7.53 6.88
C PHE A 191 -14.51 -8.41 5.97
N ALA A 192 -14.71 -9.68 6.32
CA ALA A 192 -15.64 -10.60 5.66
C ALA A 192 -17.11 -10.21 5.83
#